data_d32d53028388ccc6e706824f0cd67584
#
_entry.id   d32d53028388ccc6e706824f0cd67584
#
_cell.length_a   1.000
_cell.length_b   1.000
_cell.length_c   1.000
_cell.angle_alpha   90.00
_cell.angle_beta   90.00
_cell.angle_gamma   90.00
#
_symmetry.space_group_name_H-M   'P 1'
#
loop_
_entity.id
_entity.type
_entity.pdbx_description
1 polymer ?
#
loop_
_entity_poly.entity_id
_entity_poly.type
_entity_poly.pdbx_seq_one_letter_code
_entity_poly.pdbx_strand_id
1 'polypeptide(L)' 'MKYKMFVLLEGKKNLIASTNNFSDFQNLMTEFEKFEIQWEVTENGDTVFSTFASVLN' A
#
# COMPACT_ATOMS: atom_id res chain seq x y z
N MET A 1 10.82 7.40 -7.43
CA MET A 1 10.03 6.29 -7.97
C MET A 1 8.58 6.73 -8.09
N LYS A 2 7.92 6.27 -9.16
CA LYS A 2 6.55 6.68 -9.47
C LYS A 2 5.54 6.16 -8.46
N TYR A 3 5.70 4.90 -8.05
CA TYR A 3 4.78 4.25 -7.13
C TYR A 3 5.43 4.03 -5.78
N LYS A 4 4.66 4.24 -4.73
CA LYS A 4 5.11 3.99 -3.36
C LYS A 4 4.05 3.15 -2.66
N MET A 5 4.49 2.19 -1.85
CA MET A 5 3.59 1.34 -1.09
C MET A 5 3.80 1.58 0.40
N PHE A 6 2.70 1.77 1.10
CA PHE A 6 2.68 2.01 2.53
C PHE A 6 1.85 0.93 3.22
N VAL A 7 2.20 0.62 4.45
CA VAL A 7 1.37 -0.24 5.30
C VAL A 7 0.99 0.51 6.56
N LEU A 8 -0.16 0.14 7.11
CA LEU A 8 -0.65 0.72 8.36
C LEU A 8 -0.24 -0.20 9.49
N LEU A 9 0.68 0.28 10.35
CA LEU A 9 1.18 -0.46 11.51
C LEU A 9 1.04 0.43 12.74
N GLU A 10 0.38 -0.08 13.76
CA GLU A 10 0.19 0.65 15.02
C GLU A 10 -0.43 2.03 14.81
N GLY A 11 -1.35 2.12 13.87
CA GLY A 11 -2.02 3.38 13.55
C GLY A 11 -1.21 4.35 12.72
N LYS A 12 -0.03 3.93 12.23
CA LYS A 12 0.85 4.79 11.45
C LYS A 12 1.07 4.24 10.06
N LYS A 13 1.17 5.15 9.10
CA LYS A 13 1.47 4.82 7.71
C LYS A 13 2.97 4.77 7.52
N ASN A 14 3.48 3.61 7.10
CA ASN A 14 4.91 3.36 6.93
C ASN A 14 5.23 3.03 5.49
N LEU A 15 6.18 3.75 4.88
CA LEU A 15 6.65 3.47 3.52
C LEU A 15 7.52 2.21 3.57
N ILE A 16 7.16 1.21 2.76
CA ILE A 16 7.90 -0.07 2.75
C ILE A 16 8.55 -0.38 1.42
N ALA A 17 8.09 0.21 0.32
CA ALA A 17 8.64 -0.10 -1.00
C ALA A 17 8.31 1.00 -1.99
N SER A 18 9.14 1.13 -3.03
CA SER A 18 8.91 2.05 -4.13
C SER A 18 9.31 1.36 -5.43
N THR A 19 8.61 1.69 -6.50
CA THR A 19 8.91 1.11 -7.82
C THR A 19 8.37 2.02 -8.91
N ASN A 20 8.87 1.83 -10.13
CA ASN A 20 8.31 2.48 -11.31
C ASN A 20 7.30 1.59 -12.04
N ASN A 21 7.11 0.36 -11.55
CA ASN A 21 6.23 -0.60 -12.19
C ASN A 21 5.24 -1.15 -11.15
N PHE A 22 3.98 -0.78 -11.28
CA PHE A 22 2.93 -1.18 -10.32
C PHE A 22 2.87 -2.69 -10.11
N SER A 23 3.14 -3.47 -11.16
CA SER A 23 3.06 -4.93 -11.06
C SER A 23 4.04 -5.52 -10.04
N ASP A 24 5.10 -4.79 -9.70
CA ASP A 24 6.05 -5.23 -8.68
C ASP A 24 5.40 -5.40 -7.31
N PHE A 25 4.28 -4.69 -7.08
CA PHE A 25 3.60 -4.74 -5.79
C PHE A 25 2.57 -5.87 -5.69
N GLN A 26 2.26 -6.57 -6.79
CA GLN A 26 1.19 -7.56 -6.77
C GLN A 26 1.42 -8.69 -5.77
N ASN A 27 2.65 -9.19 -5.71
CA ASN A 27 2.98 -10.24 -4.75
C ASN A 27 2.86 -9.75 -3.31
N LEU A 28 3.30 -8.52 -3.05
CA LEU A 28 3.20 -7.92 -1.73
C LEU A 28 1.74 -7.73 -1.33
N MET A 29 0.90 -7.26 -2.25
CA MET A 29 -0.51 -7.07 -1.96
C MET A 29 -1.20 -8.40 -1.62
N THR A 30 -0.83 -9.46 -2.33
CA THR A 30 -1.36 -10.79 -2.06
C THR A 30 -0.97 -11.27 -0.66
N GLU A 31 0.30 -11.06 -0.28
CA GLU A 31 0.77 -11.46 1.03
C GLU A 31 0.09 -10.64 2.14
N PHE A 32 -0.05 -9.34 1.92
CA PHE A 32 -0.71 -8.48 2.91
C PHE A 32 -2.16 -8.88 3.12
N GLU A 33 -2.84 -9.28 2.04
CA GLU A 33 -4.22 -9.74 2.14
C GLU A 33 -4.32 -10.99 2.99
N LYS A 34 -3.38 -11.93 2.84
CA LYS A 34 -3.36 -13.17 3.65
C LYS A 34 -3.22 -12.88 5.13
N PHE A 35 -2.43 -11.87 5.49
CA PHE A 35 -2.14 -11.54 6.88
C PHE A 35 -3.01 -10.39 7.40
N GLU A 36 -3.99 -9.97 6.60
CA GLU A 36 -4.92 -8.90 6.98
C GLU A 36 -4.21 -7.59 7.32
N ILE A 37 -3.10 -7.31 6.61
CA ILE A 37 -2.37 -6.05 6.75
C ILE A 37 -2.99 -5.02 5.83
N GLN A 38 -3.28 -3.83 6.35
CA GLN A 38 -3.81 -2.72 5.56
C GLN A 38 -2.67 -2.07 4.78
N TRP A 39 -2.92 -1.72 3.52
CA TRP A 39 -1.91 -1.08 2.69
C TRP A 39 -2.50 0.01 1.81
N GLU A 40 -1.59 0.85 1.26
CA GLU A 40 -1.96 1.92 0.34
C GLU A 40 -0.85 2.05 -0.71
N VAL A 41 -1.24 2.30 -1.96
CA VAL A 41 -0.28 2.58 -3.03
C VAL A 41 -0.58 3.96 -3.59
N THR A 42 0.47 4.77 -3.75
CA THR A 42 0.36 6.08 -4.36
C THR A 42 1.11 6.10 -5.69
N GLU A 43 0.64 6.94 -6.61
CA GLU A 43 1.31 7.21 -7.87
C GLU A 43 1.59 8.71 -7.92
N ASN A 44 2.86 9.09 -7.90
CA ASN A 44 3.27 10.51 -7.90
C ASN A 44 2.58 11.30 -6.79
N GLY A 45 2.39 10.67 -5.65
CA GLY A 45 1.77 11.31 -4.49
C GLY A 45 0.27 11.15 -4.36
N ASP A 46 -0.39 10.68 -5.42
CA ASP A 46 -1.84 10.49 -5.41
C ASP A 46 -2.18 9.03 -5.09
N THR A 47 -3.12 8.81 -4.17
CA THR A 47 -3.55 7.46 -3.81
C THR A 47 -4.29 6.82 -4.98
N VAL A 48 -3.80 5.68 -5.46
CA VAL A 48 -4.43 4.92 -6.54
C VAL A 48 -5.07 3.64 -6.05
N PHE A 49 -4.64 3.15 -4.89
CA PHE A 49 -5.22 1.95 -4.29
C PHE A 49 -5.04 2.04 -2.78
N SER A 50 -6.09 1.74 -2.02
CA SER A 50 -6.01 1.79 -0.56
C SER A 50 -7.06 0.91 0.08
N THR A 51 -6.64 0.15 1.10
CA THR A 51 -7.55 -0.57 1.96
C THR A 51 -7.87 0.25 3.21
N PHE A 52 -7.20 1.38 3.39
CA PHE A 52 -7.37 2.23 4.58
C PHE A 52 -8.78 2.80 4.67
N ALA A 53 -9.39 3.08 3.54
CA ALA A 53 -10.72 3.69 3.51
C ALA A 53 -11.77 2.84 4.21
N SER A 54 -11.62 1.52 4.18
CA SER A 54 -12.57 0.63 4.83
C SER A 54 -12.50 0.72 6.34
N VAL A 55 -11.39 1.22 6.87
CA VAL A 55 -11.18 1.36 8.31
C VAL A 55 -11.76 2.68 8.82
N LEU A 56 -11.78 3.69 7.96
CA LEU A 56 -12.21 5.03 8.34
C LEU A 56 -13.73 5.21 8.36
N ASN A 57 -14.43 4.27 7.81
CA ASN A 57 -15.88 4.29 7.77
C ASN A 57 -16.43 3.24 8.74
#